data_9fbcd176a11d5afe0ae2cbc6f6204f91
#
_entry.id   9fbcd176a11d5afe0ae2cbc6f6204f91
#
_cell.length_a   1.000
_cell.length_b   1.000
_cell.length_c   1.000
_cell.angle_alpha   90.00
_cell.angle_beta   90.00
_cell.angle_gamma   90.00
#
_symmetry.space_group_name_H-M   'P 1'
#
loop_
_entity.id
_entity.type
_entity.pdbx_description
1 polymer ?
#
loop_
_entity_poly.entity_id
_entity_poly.type
_entity_poly.pdbx_seq_one_letter_code
_entity_poly.pdbx_strand_id
1 'polypeptide(L)'
;MCSTRFTTYERVESARLTVVKRGGERQEFDRAKLASGLEKALTRRPVPAGAAETAAEAIEAELRSQGINEVDSASVGRMAMERLRALDQIAYIRFASVYQSFDDLAQLKREVDSLYASRADAVPGQTSLELIETARGPVPGNRRMVKR
;
A
#
# COMPACT_ATOMS: atom_id res chain seq x y z
N MET A 1 -23.51 -57.33 16.65
CA MET A 1 -22.55 -56.62 15.78
C MET A 1 -22.86 -55.17 15.78
N CYS A 2 -22.16 -54.38 16.60
CA CYS A 2 -22.36 -52.94 16.68
C CYS A 2 -21.38 -52.27 15.72
N SER A 3 -21.88 -51.81 14.54
CA SER A 3 -21.14 -50.95 13.62
C SER A 3 -21.27 -49.51 14.12
N THR A 4 -20.49 -49.14 15.11
CA THR A 4 -20.39 -47.74 15.50
C THR A 4 -19.40 -47.07 14.58
N ARG A 5 -19.90 -46.33 13.57
CA ARG A 5 -19.10 -45.42 12.77
C ARG A 5 -18.77 -44.22 13.66
N PHE A 6 -17.55 -44.15 14.16
CA PHE A 6 -17.01 -42.95 14.73
C PHE A 6 -16.56 -42.02 13.59
N THR A 7 -17.30 -40.95 13.38
CA THR A 7 -16.85 -39.86 12.53
C THR A 7 -16.03 -38.94 13.43
N THR A 8 -14.71 -39.12 13.38
CA THR A 8 -13.77 -38.16 13.98
C THR A 8 -13.76 -36.95 13.07
N TYR A 9 -14.45 -35.88 13.48
CA TYR A 9 -14.18 -34.57 12.94
C TYR A 9 -12.87 -34.09 13.57
N GLU A 10 -11.76 -34.24 12.88
CA GLU A 10 -10.57 -33.47 13.19
C GLU A 10 -10.91 -32.00 12.86
N ARG A 11 -11.32 -31.24 13.86
CA ARG A 11 -11.14 -29.81 13.82
C ARG A 11 -9.64 -29.59 13.81
N VAL A 12 -9.10 -29.25 12.64
CA VAL A 12 -7.83 -28.57 12.58
C VAL A 12 -8.06 -27.28 13.36
N GLU A 13 -7.66 -27.26 14.64
CA GLU A 13 -7.52 -26.02 15.37
C GLU A 13 -6.50 -25.22 14.58
N SER A 14 -6.99 -24.29 13.79
CA SER A 14 -6.11 -23.35 13.11
C SER A 14 -5.33 -22.65 14.21
N ALA A 15 -4.02 -22.88 14.25
CA ALA A 15 -3.14 -22.36 15.27
C ALA A 15 -3.42 -20.86 15.42
N ARG A 16 -3.63 -20.41 16.65
CA ARG A 16 -3.93 -19.01 16.92
C ARG A 16 -2.73 -18.18 16.53
N LEU A 17 -2.97 -17.21 15.64
CA LEU A 17 -1.94 -16.27 15.22
C LEU A 17 -1.81 -15.20 16.30
N THR A 18 -0.63 -15.07 16.88
CA THR A 18 -0.32 -14.14 17.96
C THR A 18 0.58 -13.02 17.45
N VAL A 19 0.28 -11.79 17.82
CA VAL A 19 1.11 -10.62 17.53
C VAL A 19 1.89 -10.22 18.77
N VAL A 20 3.20 -10.09 18.64
CA VAL A 20 4.09 -9.59 19.69
C VAL A 20 4.32 -8.10 19.47
N LYS A 21 3.95 -7.29 20.45
CA LYS A 21 4.18 -5.85 20.45
C LYS A 21 5.63 -5.51 20.80
N ARG A 22 6.06 -4.28 20.51
CA ARG A 22 7.42 -3.77 20.79
C ARG A 22 7.82 -3.94 22.28
N GLY A 23 6.87 -3.92 23.19
CA GLY A 23 7.08 -4.15 24.63
C GLY A 23 7.11 -5.62 25.05
N GLY A 24 7.02 -6.56 24.12
CA GLY A 24 6.96 -8.01 24.40
C GLY A 24 5.57 -8.51 24.75
N GLU A 25 4.56 -7.65 24.78
CA GLU A 25 3.16 -8.04 25.02
C GLU A 25 2.63 -8.86 23.85
N ARG A 26 1.95 -9.98 24.18
CA ARG A 26 1.34 -10.88 23.19
C ARG A 26 -0.14 -10.64 23.11
N GLN A 27 -0.64 -10.44 21.90
CA GLN A 27 -2.08 -10.30 21.62
C GLN A 27 -2.46 -11.21 20.47
N GLU A 28 -3.68 -11.71 20.48
CA GLU A 28 -4.22 -12.42 19.33
C GLU A 28 -4.31 -11.46 18.12
N PHE A 29 -4.00 -11.97 16.93
CA PHE A 29 -4.15 -11.21 15.70
C PHE A 29 -5.61 -10.86 15.48
N ASP A 30 -5.87 -9.57 15.34
CA ASP A 30 -7.21 -9.03 15.12
C ASP A 30 -7.28 -8.41 13.71
N ARG A 31 -7.87 -9.17 12.78
CA ARG A 31 -8.07 -8.74 11.40
C ARG A 31 -8.91 -7.47 11.31
N ALA A 32 -9.97 -7.36 12.12
CA ALA A 32 -10.85 -6.20 12.10
C ALA A 32 -10.12 -4.92 12.53
N LYS A 33 -9.23 -5.03 13.51
CA LYS A 33 -8.38 -3.93 13.95
C LYS A 33 -7.40 -3.49 12.87
N LEU A 34 -6.78 -4.45 12.16
CA LEU A 34 -5.90 -4.15 11.04
C LEU A 34 -6.67 -3.48 9.90
N ALA A 35 -7.82 -4.02 9.51
CA ALA A 35 -8.69 -3.44 8.48
C ALA A 35 -9.11 -2.01 8.82
N SER A 36 -9.51 -1.74 10.07
CA SER A 36 -9.85 -0.40 10.53
C SER A 36 -8.68 0.59 10.42
N GLY A 37 -7.46 0.15 10.70
CA GLY A 37 -6.24 0.95 10.52
C GLY A 37 -5.99 1.30 9.05
N LEU A 38 -6.14 0.32 8.17
CA LEU A 38 -6.00 0.50 6.72
C LEU A 38 -7.10 1.40 6.16
N GLU A 39 -8.35 1.24 6.60
CA GLU A 39 -9.49 2.06 6.18
C GLU A 39 -9.29 3.55 6.52
N LYS A 40 -8.77 3.86 7.70
CA LYS A 40 -8.42 5.24 8.07
C LYS A 40 -7.42 5.85 7.11
N ALA A 41 -6.41 5.10 6.69
CA ALA A 41 -5.43 5.57 5.71
C ALA A 41 -6.04 5.76 4.32
N LEU A 42 -6.99 4.90 3.93
CA LEU A 42 -7.70 4.92 2.65
C LEU A 42 -8.86 5.89 2.60
N THR A 43 -9.19 6.58 3.70
CA THR A 43 -10.31 7.53 3.75
C THR A 43 -10.22 8.55 2.64
N ARG A 44 -11.31 8.68 1.84
CA ARG A 44 -11.41 9.59 0.69
C ARG A 44 -10.36 9.34 -0.41
N ARG A 45 -9.88 8.11 -0.52
CA ARG A 45 -9.02 7.72 -1.65
C ARG A 45 -9.84 6.99 -2.72
N PRO A 46 -9.47 7.10 -4.01
CA PRO A 46 -10.16 6.43 -5.12
C PRO A 46 -9.74 4.95 -5.18
N VAL A 47 -10.17 4.19 -4.20
CA VAL A 47 -9.92 2.74 -4.10
C VAL A 47 -11.26 2.00 -4.06
N PRO A 48 -11.30 0.71 -4.46
CA PRO A 48 -12.52 -0.08 -4.39
C PRO A 48 -13.06 -0.17 -2.95
N ALA A 49 -14.38 -0.22 -2.80
CA ALA A 49 -15.00 -0.51 -1.52
C ALA A 49 -14.50 -1.87 -1.00
N GLY A 50 -14.23 -1.97 0.30
CA GLY A 50 -13.71 -3.20 0.91
C GLY A 50 -12.21 -3.46 0.68
N ALA A 51 -11.47 -2.51 0.09
CA ALA A 51 -10.04 -2.68 -0.15
C ALA A 51 -9.23 -2.89 1.15
N ALA A 52 -9.64 -2.26 2.24
CA ALA A 52 -9.01 -2.42 3.54
C ALA A 52 -9.20 -3.85 4.11
N GLU A 53 -10.42 -4.38 4.04
CA GLU A 53 -10.74 -5.73 4.47
C GLU A 53 -10.00 -6.76 3.62
N THR A 54 -10.01 -6.59 2.31
CA THR A 54 -9.31 -7.47 1.38
C THR A 54 -7.80 -7.49 1.66
N ALA A 55 -7.20 -6.33 1.94
CA ALA A 55 -5.79 -6.25 2.29
C ALA A 55 -5.49 -6.93 3.64
N ALA A 56 -6.33 -6.73 4.65
CA ALA A 56 -6.17 -7.35 5.96
C ALA A 56 -6.33 -8.88 5.89
N GLU A 57 -7.29 -9.36 5.12
CA GLU A 57 -7.51 -10.78 4.86
C GLU A 57 -6.32 -11.42 4.13
N ALA A 58 -5.78 -10.75 3.12
CA ALA A 58 -4.60 -11.22 2.39
C ALA A 58 -3.37 -11.33 3.30
N ILE A 59 -3.17 -10.38 4.22
CA ILE A 59 -2.08 -10.42 5.21
C ILE A 59 -2.27 -11.60 6.16
N GLU A 60 -3.46 -11.80 6.69
CA GLU A 60 -3.76 -12.94 7.55
C GLU A 60 -3.51 -14.28 6.84
N ALA A 61 -4.00 -14.41 5.62
CA ALA A 61 -3.82 -15.61 4.81
C ALA A 61 -2.34 -15.89 4.51
N GLU A 62 -1.55 -14.87 4.21
CA GLU A 62 -0.11 -14.98 3.98
C GLU A 62 0.62 -15.47 5.24
N LEU A 63 0.34 -14.88 6.40
CA LEU A 63 0.93 -15.31 7.67
C LEU A 63 0.58 -16.77 8.00
N ARG A 64 -0.67 -17.16 7.80
CA ARG A 64 -1.12 -18.54 8.03
C ARG A 64 -0.50 -19.53 7.03
N SER A 65 -0.35 -19.14 5.77
CA SER A 65 0.25 -20.00 4.72
C SER A 65 1.72 -20.31 4.98
N GLN A 66 2.42 -19.39 5.66
CA GLN A 66 3.81 -19.56 6.07
C GLN A 66 3.95 -20.41 7.33
N GLY A 67 2.85 -20.87 7.92
CA GLY A 67 2.86 -21.62 9.18
C GLY A 67 3.28 -20.79 10.39
N ILE A 68 3.17 -19.46 10.30
CA ILE A 68 3.56 -18.53 11.35
C ILE A 68 2.46 -18.49 12.42
N ASN A 69 2.82 -18.85 13.63
CA ASN A 69 1.93 -18.78 14.79
C ASN A 69 2.17 -17.53 15.64
N GLU A 70 3.35 -16.93 15.54
CA GLU A 70 3.75 -15.73 16.26
C GLU A 70 4.48 -14.78 15.31
N VAL A 71 4.00 -13.54 15.23
CA VAL A 71 4.56 -12.51 14.35
C VAL A 71 4.75 -11.22 15.14
N ASP A 72 5.83 -10.50 14.88
CA ASP A 72 6.03 -9.18 15.48
C ASP A 72 5.13 -8.12 14.82
N SER A 73 4.69 -7.14 15.60
CA SER A 73 3.82 -6.07 15.11
C SER A 73 4.48 -5.22 14.02
N ALA A 74 5.80 -5.15 14.00
CA ALA A 74 6.56 -4.44 12.97
C ALA A 74 6.46 -5.15 11.62
N SER A 75 6.48 -6.48 11.60
CA SER A 75 6.27 -7.27 10.37
C SER A 75 4.87 -7.09 9.82
N VAL A 76 3.84 -7.15 10.67
CA VAL A 76 2.46 -6.88 10.25
C VAL A 76 2.33 -5.47 9.64
N GLY A 77 2.93 -4.48 10.28
CA GLY A 77 2.94 -3.11 9.79
C GLY A 77 3.67 -2.95 8.44
N ARG A 78 4.79 -3.64 8.22
CA ARG A 78 5.46 -3.65 6.91
C ARG A 78 4.59 -4.25 5.82
N MET A 79 3.95 -5.38 6.09
CA MET A 79 3.02 -6.01 5.15
C MET A 79 1.84 -5.08 4.82
N ALA A 80 1.30 -4.39 5.82
CA ALA A 80 0.26 -3.37 5.63
C ALA A 80 0.73 -2.23 4.73
N MET A 81 1.94 -1.70 4.96
CA MET A 81 2.54 -0.65 4.14
C MET A 81 2.75 -1.09 2.69
N GLU A 82 3.24 -2.32 2.46
CA GLU A 82 3.41 -2.87 1.12
C GLU A 82 2.07 -2.96 0.37
N ARG A 83 1.00 -3.41 1.04
CA ARG A 83 -0.35 -3.46 0.45
C ARG A 83 -0.87 -2.07 0.13
N LEU A 84 -0.71 -1.10 1.03
CA LEU A 84 -1.10 0.28 0.79
C LEU A 84 -0.31 0.94 -0.32
N ARG A 85 0.99 0.67 -0.42
CA ARG A 85 1.85 1.18 -1.50
C ARG A 85 1.35 0.76 -2.88
N ALA A 86 0.86 -0.48 -3.00
CA ALA A 86 0.28 -1.00 -4.23
C ALA A 86 -1.11 -0.42 -4.52
N LEU A 87 -1.90 -0.10 -3.50
CA LEU A 87 -3.26 0.42 -3.62
C LEU A 87 -3.28 1.93 -3.87
N ASP A 88 -2.61 2.70 -3.02
CA ASP A 88 -2.62 4.16 -3.05
C ASP A 88 -1.44 4.75 -2.27
N GLN A 89 -0.59 5.50 -2.95
CA GLN A 89 0.63 6.06 -2.38
C GLN A 89 0.37 7.11 -1.28
N ILE A 90 -0.74 7.84 -1.36
CA ILE A 90 -1.12 8.80 -0.32
C ILE A 90 -1.57 8.07 0.94
N ALA A 91 -2.35 7.00 0.80
CA ALA A 91 -2.74 6.16 1.92
C ALA A 91 -1.50 5.52 2.58
N TYR A 92 -0.53 5.07 1.78
CA TYR A 92 0.76 4.60 2.26
C TYR A 92 1.46 5.65 3.15
N ILE A 93 1.62 6.90 2.68
CA ILE A 93 2.26 7.98 3.45
C ILE A 93 1.51 8.28 4.75
N ARG A 94 0.17 8.30 4.71
CA ARG A 94 -0.65 8.49 5.91
C ARG A 94 -0.42 7.40 6.95
N PHE A 95 -0.41 6.15 6.53
CA PHE A 95 -0.18 5.02 7.42
C PHE A 95 1.26 5.03 7.95
N ALA A 96 2.25 5.24 7.08
CA ALA A 96 3.64 5.32 7.43
C ALA A 96 3.92 6.44 8.44
N SER A 97 3.28 7.60 8.30
CA SER A 97 3.47 8.73 9.22
C SER A 97 3.02 8.43 10.66
N VAL A 98 2.01 7.56 10.82
CA VAL A 98 1.57 7.10 12.15
C VAL A 98 2.40 5.92 12.65
N TYR A 99 2.71 5.00 11.75
CA TYR A 99 3.34 3.73 12.12
C TYR A 99 4.86 3.84 12.30
N GLN A 100 5.55 4.56 11.43
CA GLN A 100 7.00 4.73 11.48
C GLN A 100 7.44 5.87 12.41
N SER A 101 6.51 6.76 12.81
CA SER A 101 6.79 7.91 13.66
C SER A 101 8.01 8.68 13.14
N PHE A 102 7.86 9.35 11.98
CA PHE A 102 8.94 10.16 11.43
C PHE A 102 9.38 11.23 12.42
N ASP A 103 10.67 11.28 12.71
CA ASP A 103 11.25 12.22 13.69
C ASP A 103 11.35 13.63 13.12
N ASP A 104 11.51 13.75 11.80
CA ASP A 104 11.61 15.02 11.12
C ASP A 104 11.00 15.01 9.71
N LEU A 105 10.84 16.20 9.16
CA LEU A 105 10.30 16.41 7.83
C LEU A 105 11.22 15.88 6.71
N ALA A 106 12.53 15.78 6.98
CA ALA A 106 13.50 15.29 6.03
C ALA A 106 13.37 13.77 5.82
N GLN A 107 12.99 13.02 6.85
CA GLN A 107 12.66 11.59 6.73
C GLN A 107 11.40 11.39 5.90
N LEU A 108 10.34 12.16 6.17
CA LEU A 108 9.12 12.10 5.37
C LEU A 108 9.38 12.45 3.90
N LYS A 109 10.19 13.49 3.65
CA LYS A 109 10.56 13.86 2.29
C LYS A 109 11.29 12.73 1.56
N ARG A 110 12.25 12.08 2.20
CA ARG A 110 12.98 10.93 1.62
C ARG A 110 12.03 9.80 1.25
N GLU A 111 11.04 9.53 2.09
CA GLU A 111 10.05 8.49 1.81
C GLU A 111 9.17 8.85 0.61
N VAL A 112 8.74 10.09 0.50
CA VAL A 112 8.01 10.60 -0.67
C VAL A 112 8.87 10.54 -1.93
N ASP A 113 10.12 10.97 -1.88
CA ASP A 113 11.06 10.92 -3.01
C ASP A 113 11.30 9.47 -3.48
N SER A 114 11.37 8.51 -2.56
CA SER A 114 11.46 7.08 -2.87
C SER A 114 10.24 6.55 -3.60
N LEU A 115 9.04 7.03 -3.26
CA LEU A 115 7.81 6.66 -3.97
C LEU A 115 7.79 7.21 -5.39
N TYR A 116 8.26 8.43 -5.60
CA TYR A 116 8.38 9.01 -6.94
C TYR A 116 9.36 8.23 -7.81
N ALA A 117 10.53 7.88 -7.28
CA ALA A 117 11.53 7.10 -8.00
C ALA A 117 10.98 5.73 -8.43
N SER A 118 10.31 5.01 -7.54
CA SER A 118 9.71 3.70 -7.86
C SER A 118 8.58 3.78 -8.89
N ARG A 119 7.94 4.95 -9.04
CA ARG A 119 6.92 5.16 -10.06
C ARG A 119 7.52 5.40 -11.44
N ALA A 120 8.67 6.05 -11.52
CA ALA A 120 9.38 6.28 -12.77
C ALA A 120 9.84 4.95 -13.40
N ASP A 121 10.24 3.98 -12.58
CA ASP A 121 10.67 2.66 -13.03
C ASP A 121 9.50 1.74 -13.44
N ALA A 122 8.28 2.04 -13.01
CA ALA A 122 7.10 1.22 -13.25
C ALA A 122 6.33 1.54 -14.54
N VAL A 123 6.72 2.59 -15.28
CA VAL A 123 6.09 2.98 -16.54
C VAL A 123 7.11 2.95 -17.66
N PRO A 124 7.35 1.80 -18.32
CA PRO A 124 8.06 1.79 -19.58
C PRO A 124 7.17 2.43 -20.65
N GLY A 125 7.43 3.69 -20.99
CA GLY A 125 6.77 4.33 -22.13
C GLY A 125 6.11 5.68 -21.90
N GLN A 126 6.20 6.31 -20.74
CA GLN A 126 5.97 7.75 -20.69
C GLN A 126 7.23 8.49 -21.13
N THR A 127 7.34 8.59 -22.44
CA THR A 127 8.16 9.64 -23.06
C THR A 127 7.75 10.94 -22.37
N SER A 128 8.73 11.60 -21.77
CA SER A 128 8.59 12.97 -21.32
C SER A 128 7.89 13.72 -22.44
N LEU A 129 6.73 14.31 -22.15
CA LEU A 129 6.23 15.40 -22.95
C LEU A 129 7.27 16.50 -22.80
N GLU A 130 8.35 16.41 -23.54
CA GLU A 130 9.11 17.58 -23.90
C GLU A 130 8.10 18.50 -24.56
N LEU A 131 7.78 19.55 -23.84
CA LEU A 131 7.09 20.69 -24.40
C LEU A 131 7.72 20.98 -25.76
N ILE A 132 6.94 20.79 -26.82
CA ILE A 132 7.22 21.31 -28.14
C ILE A 132 7.06 22.81 -27.99
N GLU A 133 8.06 23.45 -27.42
CA GLU A 133 8.26 24.88 -27.38
C GLU A 133 9.26 25.22 -28.46
N THR A 134 8.98 24.85 -29.69
CA THR A 134 9.70 25.42 -30.87
C THR A 134 8.89 25.15 -32.10
N ALA A 135 7.84 25.89 -32.30
CA ALA A 135 7.38 26.20 -33.65
C ALA A 135 6.66 27.55 -33.68
N ARG A 136 7.27 28.58 -33.17
CA ARG A 136 7.00 29.90 -33.69
C ARG A 136 8.01 30.17 -34.80
N GLY A 137 7.67 29.69 -35.97
CA GLY A 137 8.32 30.13 -37.19
C GLY A 137 8.16 31.65 -37.36
N PRO A 138 9.09 32.32 -38.01
CA PRO A 138 9.05 33.77 -38.17
C PRO A 138 7.81 34.15 -38.96
N VAL A 139 7.04 35.10 -38.44
CA VAL A 139 5.91 35.72 -39.12
C VAL A 139 6.43 36.43 -40.34
N PRO A 140 5.99 36.14 -41.60
CA PRO A 140 6.42 36.86 -42.77
C PRO A 140 5.92 38.30 -42.71
N GLY A 141 6.85 39.21 -42.69
CA GLY A 141 6.61 40.65 -42.67
C GLY A 141 5.72 41.10 -43.82
N ASN A 142 4.64 41.75 -43.48
CA ASN A 142 3.73 42.40 -44.39
C ASN A 142 4.46 43.61 -45.03
N ARG A 143 4.98 43.44 -46.25
CA ARG A 143 5.46 44.54 -47.07
C ARG A 143 4.25 45.32 -47.55
N ARG A 144 4.00 46.46 -46.92
CA ARG A 144 3.12 47.50 -47.48
C ARG A 144 3.78 48.02 -48.74
N MET A 145 3.20 47.72 -49.88
CA MET A 145 3.46 48.43 -51.12
C MET A 145 2.97 49.87 -50.99
N VAL A 146 3.88 50.81 -50.98
CA VAL A 146 3.58 52.21 -51.16
C VAL A 146 3.47 52.43 -52.71
N LYS A 147 2.24 52.65 -53.15
CA LYS A 147 1.98 53.14 -54.48
C LYS A 147 2.17 54.65 -54.48
N ARG A 148 2.99 55.10 -55.34
CA ARG A 148 3.04 56.51 -55.75
C ARG A 148 1.80 56.89 -56.55
#